data_d32e4f38f0579823a067655bbc529f92
#
_entry.id   d32e4f38f0579823a067655bbc529f92
#
_cell.length_a   1.000
_cell.length_b   1.000
_cell.length_c   1.000
_cell.angle_alpha   90.00
_cell.angle_beta   90.00
_cell.angle_gamma   90.00
#
_symmetry.space_group_name_H-M   'P 1'
#
loop_
_entity.id
_entity.type
_entity.pdbx_description
1 polymer ?
#
loop_
_entity_poly.entity_id
_entity_poly.type
_entity_poly.pdbx_seq_one_letter_code
_entity_poly.pdbx_strand_id
1 'polypeptide(L)'
;RYTLRAGDWCESGELECLPAKEGNHGPVQARDMAFVYADGTPFQPFGTTCYAWNHQPEEVQRKTLETLKLTPFNKLRMCVFPKHMIYSENEPELFPFRRREDESWDVSQPVEAFWHRLDQQILALDALGIEADLILFHPYDRWGFATMNQADSLAYLNYCVRRLGAFKNV
;
A
#
# COMPACT_ATOMS: atom_id res chain seq x y z
N ARG A 1 -9.98 -18.82 -17.25
CA ARG A 1 -10.89 -17.87 -17.91
C ARG A 1 -11.54 -16.97 -16.86
N TYR A 2 -11.74 -15.70 -17.16
CA TYR A 2 -12.46 -14.76 -16.32
C TYR A 2 -13.45 -13.95 -17.14
N THR A 3 -14.45 -13.40 -16.48
CA THR A 3 -15.36 -12.42 -17.03
C THR A 3 -15.54 -11.31 -15.99
N LEU A 4 -15.23 -10.09 -16.37
CA LEU A 4 -15.45 -8.89 -15.58
C LEU A 4 -16.71 -8.18 -16.07
N ARG A 5 -17.54 -7.71 -15.14
CA ARG A 5 -18.78 -6.97 -15.46
C ARG A 5 -18.90 -5.76 -14.56
N ALA A 6 -19.25 -4.62 -15.15
CA ALA A 6 -19.55 -3.38 -14.43
C ALA A 6 -20.65 -2.63 -15.17
N GLY A 7 -21.90 -2.72 -14.66
CA GLY A 7 -23.06 -2.26 -15.39
C GLY A 7 -23.20 -3.00 -16.71
N ASP A 8 -23.31 -2.25 -17.81
CA ASP A 8 -23.40 -2.80 -19.18
C ASP A 8 -22.04 -3.18 -19.78
N TRP A 9 -20.93 -2.82 -19.12
CA TRP A 9 -19.60 -3.19 -19.57
C TRP A 9 -19.28 -4.63 -19.19
N CYS A 10 -18.71 -5.38 -20.15
CA CYS A 10 -18.32 -6.78 -19.97
C CYS A 10 -17.03 -7.06 -20.73
N GLU A 11 -16.05 -7.62 -20.03
CA GLU A 11 -14.79 -8.07 -20.60
C GLU A 11 -14.49 -9.51 -20.15
N SER A 12 -14.00 -10.33 -21.06
CA SER A 12 -13.60 -11.71 -20.76
C SER A 12 -12.19 -11.98 -21.28
N GLY A 13 -11.46 -12.81 -20.55
CA GLY A 13 -10.12 -13.20 -20.93
C GLY A 13 -9.68 -14.52 -20.30
N GLU A 14 -8.43 -14.84 -20.50
CA GLU A 14 -7.79 -16.02 -19.93
C GLU A 14 -6.59 -15.59 -19.09
N LEU A 15 -6.43 -16.22 -17.95
CA LEU A 15 -5.26 -16.13 -17.09
C LEU A 15 -4.69 -17.53 -16.95
N GLU A 16 -3.38 -17.64 -17.05
CA GLU A 16 -2.63 -18.84 -16.75
C GLU A 16 -1.94 -18.66 -15.39
N CYS A 17 -2.19 -19.57 -14.46
CA CYS A 17 -1.50 -19.61 -13.19
C CYS A 17 -0.19 -20.37 -13.38
N LEU A 18 0.90 -19.64 -13.45
CA LEU A 18 2.24 -20.20 -13.58
C LEU A 18 2.79 -20.64 -12.22
N PRO A 19 3.71 -21.62 -12.17
CA PRO A 19 4.47 -21.91 -10.97
C PRO A 19 5.20 -20.67 -10.46
N ALA A 20 5.40 -20.59 -9.14
CA ALA A 20 6.17 -19.53 -8.52
C ALA A 20 7.58 -19.46 -9.13
N LYS A 21 8.04 -18.26 -9.46
CA LYS A 21 9.41 -18.03 -9.90
C LYS A 21 10.38 -18.23 -8.74
N GLU A 22 11.63 -18.56 -9.04
CA GLU A 22 12.71 -18.62 -8.05
C GLU A 22 12.76 -17.32 -7.22
N GLY A 23 12.87 -17.47 -5.89
CA GLY A 23 12.82 -16.35 -4.94
C GLY A 23 11.43 -15.79 -4.64
N ASN A 24 10.37 -16.33 -5.23
CA ASN A 24 9.00 -15.99 -4.85
C ASN A 24 8.49 -16.96 -3.79
N HIS A 25 8.61 -16.58 -2.51
CA HIS A 25 8.20 -17.36 -1.35
C HIS A 25 6.71 -17.18 -1.00
N GLY A 26 5.99 -16.34 -1.77
CA GLY A 26 4.61 -15.92 -1.46
C GLY A 26 4.53 -14.91 -0.31
N PRO A 27 3.32 -14.58 0.18
CA PRO A 27 3.14 -13.60 1.25
C PRO A 27 3.65 -14.11 2.59
N VAL A 28 4.03 -13.16 3.46
CA VAL A 28 4.39 -13.43 4.85
C VAL A 28 3.14 -13.79 5.65
N GLN A 29 3.26 -14.78 6.50
CA GLN A 29 2.20 -15.29 7.36
C GLN A 29 2.70 -15.41 8.81
N ALA A 30 1.80 -15.21 9.78
CA ALA A 30 2.06 -15.56 11.16
C ALA A 30 1.82 -17.08 11.36
N ARG A 31 2.79 -17.78 11.93
CA ARG A 31 2.68 -19.20 12.29
C ARG A 31 3.23 -19.39 13.70
N ASP A 32 2.34 -19.70 14.63
CA ASP A 32 2.66 -19.77 16.05
C ASP A 32 3.31 -18.44 16.54
N MET A 33 4.54 -18.48 16.99
CA MET A 33 5.30 -17.35 17.49
C MET A 33 6.31 -16.78 16.49
N ALA A 34 6.18 -17.13 15.22
CA ALA A 34 7.12 -16.74 14.16
C ALA A 34 6.41 -16.20 12.92
N PHE A 35 7.16 -15.49 12.09
CA PHE A 35 6.73 -15.15 10.73
C PHE A 35 7.41 -16.10 9.74
N VAL A 36 6.63 -16.55 8.77
CA VAL A 36 7.11 -17.41 7.67
C VAL A 36 6.47 -16.95 6.36
N TYR A 37 7.14 -17.20 5.27
CA TYR A 37 6.50 -17.09 3.95
C TYR A 37 5.49 -18.22 3.71
N ALA A 38 4.65 -18.07 2.70
CA ALA A 38 3.62 -19.07 2.36
C ALA A 38 4.20 -20.45 2.05
N ASP A 39 5.42 -20.53 1.52
CA ASP A 39 6.15 -21.78 1.27
C ASP A 39 6.83 -22.38 2.51
N GLY A 40 6.72 -21.72 3.68
CA GLY A 40 7.32 -22.15 4.94
C GLY A 40 8.73 -21.62 5.20
N THR A 41 9.33 -20.88 4.29
CA THR A 41 10.63 -20.23 4.50
C THR A 41 10.53 -19.24 5.68
N PRO A 42 11.44 -19.28 6.66
CA PRO A 42 11.42 -18.34 7.78
C PRO A 42 11.56 -16.88 7.32
N PHE A 43 10.75 -15.99 7.88
CA PHE A 43 10.87 -14.54 7.71
C PHE A 43 11.25 -13.88 9.03
N GLN A 44 12.42 -13.27 9.09
CA GLN A 44 12.88 -12.50 10.23
C GLN A 44 12.80 -11.02 9.87
N PRO A 45 11.79 -10.26 10.33
CA PRO A 45 11.61 -8.87 9.96
C PRO A 45 12.75 -8.01 10.51
N PHE A 46 13.49 -7.38 9.62
CA PHE A 46 14.48 -6.36 9.92
C PHE A 46 14.16 -5.12 9.09
N GLY A 47 13.44 -4.18 9.69
CA GLY A 47 12.81 -3.11 8.94
C GLY A 47 13.15 -1.70 9.43
N THR A 48 12.72 -0.75 8.63
CA THR A 48 12.73 0.67 8.97
C THR A 48 11.36 1.30 8.73
N THR A 49 11.21 2.56 9.12
CA THR A 49 9.97 3.33 8.94
C THR A 49 10.21 4.54 8.06
N CYS A 50 9.36 4.68 7.04
CA CYS A 50 9.26 5.84 6.16
C CYS A 50 7.81 6.26 6.08
N TYR A 51 7.21 6.68 7.20
CA TYR A 51 5.76 6.89 7.36
C TYR A 51 5.13 7.73 6.26
N ALA A 52 5.76 8.83 5.87
CA ALA A 52 5.23 9.76 4.89
C ALA A 52 5.85 9.60 3.49
N TRP A 53 6.48 8.46 3.18
CA TRP A 53 7.23 8.27 1.94
C TRP A 53 6.36 8.47 0.69
N ASN A 54 5.14 7.91 0.68
CA ASN A 54 4.18 8.05 -0.41
C ASN A 54 3.80 9.52 -0.70
N HIS A 55 3.99 10.41 0.27
CA HIS A 55 3.57 11.82 0.21
C HIS A 55 4.74 12.79 0.00
N GLN A 56 5.94 12.27 -0.18
CA GLN A 56 7.11 13.07 -0.46
C GLN A 56 7.21 13.41 -1.97
N PRO A 57 7.97 14.44 -2.34
CA PRO A 57 8.33 14.69 -3.73
C PRO A 57 8.98 13.46 -4.39
N GLU A 58 8.77 13.28 -5.68
CA GLU A 58 9.25 12.11 -6.43
C GLU A 58 10.77 11.86 -6.28
N GLU A 59 11.57 12.95 -6.26
CA GLU A 59 13.02 12.85 -6.05
C GLU A 59 13.36 12.20 -4.71
N VAL A 60 12.64 12.56 -3.62
CA VAL A 60 12.83 11.98 -2.29
C VAL A 60 12.40 10.52 -2.29
N GLN A 61 11.30 10.19 -2.97
CA GLN A 61 10.83 8.81 -3.10
C GLN A 61 11.88 7.94 -3.81
N ARG A 62 12.42 8.41 -4.93
CA ARG A 62 13.47 7.73 -5.68
C ARG A 62 14.75 7.55 -4.86
N LYS A 63 15.21 8.61 -4.19
CA LYS A 63 16.39 8.56 -3.32
C LYS A 63 16.22 7.57 -2.15
N THR A 64 15.01 7.45 -1.62
CA THR A 64 14.68 6.46 -0.58
C THR A 64 14.89 5.03 -1.10
N LEU A 65 14.42 4.70 -2.30
CA LEU A 65 14.64 3.38 -2.92
C LEU A 65 16.12 3.11 -3.17
N GLU A 66 16.87 4.10 -3.66
CA GLU A 66 18.33 3.98 -3.85
C GLU A 66 19.05 3.70 -2.53
N THR A 67 18.62 4.34 -1.44
CA THR A 67 19.17 4.10 -0.11
C THR A 67 18.81 2.70 0.40
N LEU A 68 17.53 2.30 0.29
CA LEU A 68 17.05 0.98 0.71
C LEU A 68 17.81 -0.15 0.02
N LYS A 69 18.11 0.01 -1.26
CA LYS A 69 18.90 -0.97 -2.04
C LYS A 69 20.30 -1.26 -1.45
N LEU A 70 20.83 -0.33 -0.69
CA LEU A 70 22.16 -0.44 -0.06
C LEU A 70 22.10 -0.89 1.41
N THR A 71 20.92 -1.21 1.91
CA THR A 71 20.67 -1.59 3.31
C THR A 71 20.20 -3.03 3.41
N PRO A 72 20.36 -3.68 4.58
CA PRO A 72 19.86 -5.03 4.80
C PRO A 72 18.40 -5.09 5.21
N PHE A 73 17.63 -4.01 5.06
CA PHE A 73 16.21 -4.00 5.43
C PHE A 73 15.40 -4.88 4.49
N ASN A 74 14.57 -5.73 5.07
CA ASN A 74 13.60 -6.57 4.36
C ASN A 74 12.15 -6.18 4.63
N LYS A 75 11.92 -5.06 5.34
CA LYS A 75 10.59 -4.55 5.66
C LYS A 75 10.61 -3.02 5.76
N LEU A 76 9.63 -2.37 5.13
CA LEU A 76 9.41 -0.92 5.21
C LEU A 76 8.00 -0.62 5.72
N ARG A 77 7.90 0.10 6.85
CA ARG A 77 6.61 0.57 7.36
C ARG A 77 6.29 1.96 6.84
N MET A 78 5.12 2.12 6.21
CA MET A 78 4.64 3.40 5.68
C MET A 78 3.13 3.57 5.84
N CYS A 79 2.67 4.82 5.82
CA CYS A 79 1.25 5.16 5.93
C CYS A 79 0.61 5.30 4.55
N VAL A 80 -0.62 4.79 4.40
CA VAL A 80 -1.43 5.04 3.20
C VAL A 80 -1.96 6.47 3.23
N PHE A 81 -2.57 6.89 4.35
CA PHE A 81 -2.97 8.29 4.53
C PHE A 81 -1.77 9.20 4.79
N PRO A 82 -1.83 10.47 4.37
CA PRO A 82 -0.79 11.43 4.68
C PRO A 82 -0.65 11.61 6.19
N LYS A 83 0.58 11.69 6.65
CA LYS A 83 0.91 11.86 8.07
C LYS A 83 1.52 13.23 8.30
N HIS A 84 0.83 14.05 9.11
CA HIS A 84 1.36 15.31 9.58
C HIS A 84 2.26 15.09 10.81
N MET A 85 3.45 15.65 10.77
CA MET A 85 4.39 15.62 11.88
C MET A 85 5.42 16.74 11.71
N ILE A 86 6.09 17.10 12.79
CA ILE A 86 7.07 18.20 12.83
C ILE A 86 8.20 18.09 11.79
N TYR A 87 8.46 16.88 11.28
CA TYR A 87 9.47 16.63 10.24
C TYR A 87 8.87 16.43 8.83
N SER A 88 7.55 16.49 8.69
CA SER A 88 6.84 16.29 7.42
C SER A 88 5.61 17.17 7.42
N GLU A 89 5.81 18.44 7.12
CA GLU A 89 4.75 19.47 7.04
C GLU A 89 4.28 19.70 5.60
N ASN A 90 4.81 18.93 4.66
CA ASN A 90 4.47 19.05 3.24
C ASN A 90 2.99 18.78 3.02
N GLU A 91 2.36 19.61 2.19
CA GLU A 91 1.05 19.30 1.64
C GLU A 91 1.22 18.18 0.60
N PRO A 92 0.48 17.06 0.70
CA PRO A 92 0.55 16.02 -0.32
C PRO A 92 0.11 16.53 -1.68
N GLU A 93 0.84 16.14 -2.71
CA GLU A 93 0.47 16.42 -4.10
C GLU A 93 -0.81 15.67 -4.52
N LEU A 94 -0.98 14.47 -3.99
CA LEU A 94 -2.11 13.60 -4.26
C LEU A 94 -2.74 13.12 -2.96
N PHE A 95 -4.06 13.04 -2.96
CA PHE A 95 -4.85 12.43 -1.89
C PHE A 95 -5.53 11.16 -2.39
N PRO A 96 -5.85 10.19 -1.51
CA PRO A 96 -6.42 8.91 -1.93
C PRO A 96 -7.84 9.02 -2.49
N PHE A 97 -8.59 10.04 -2.09
CA PHE A 97 -9.99 10.24 -2.46
C PHE A 97 -10.25 11.70 -2.85
N ARG A 98 -11.37 11.92 -3.53
CA ARG A 98 -11.85 13.28 -3.83
C ARG A 98 -12.54 13.89 -2.60
N ARG A 99 -12.53 15.21 -2.51
CA ARG A 99 -13.29 15.95 -1.52
C ARG A 99 -14.74 16.10 -1.96
N ARG A 100 -15.67 16.02 -0.98
CA ARG A 100 -17.07 16.45 -1.13
C ARG A 100 -17.16 17.98 -1.00
N GLU A 101 -18.34 18.52 -1.25
CA GLU A 101 -18.61 19.96 -1.10
C GLU A 101 -18.43 20.45 0.35
N ASP A 102 -18.67 19.59 1.33
CA ASP A 102 -18.49 19.86 2.76
C ASP A 102 -17.05 19.62 3.26
N GLU A 103 -16.08 19.52 2.35
CA GLU A 103 -14.67 19.27 2.62
C GLU A 103 -14.37 17.88 3.22
N SER A 104 -15.37 17.00 3.41
CA SER A 104 -15.14 15.61 3.80
C SER A 104 -14.62 14.76 2.64
N TRP A 105 -14.10 13.57 2.94
CA TRP A 105 -13.59 12.65 1.93
C TRP A 105 -14.68 11.77 1.33
N ASP A 106 -14.74 11.72 0.02
CA ASP A 106 -15.62 10.79 -0.71
C ASP A 106 -14.88 9.50 -1.04
N VAL A 107 -14.99 8.52 -0.16
CA VAL A 107 -14.34 7.21 -0.31
C VAL A 107 -14.86 6.42 -1.53
N SER A 108 -16.02 6.78 -2.06
CA SER A 108 -16.55 6.21 -3.30
C SER A 108 -15.85 6.74 -4.57
N GLN A 109 -15.02 7.79 -4.43
CA GLN A 109 -14.31 8.46 -5.52
C GLN A 109 -12.79 8.37 -5.32
N PRO A 110 -12.17 7.19 -5.49
CA PRO A 110 -10.73 7.04 -5.38
C PRO A 110 -10.01 7.86 -6.46
N VAL A 111 -8.89 8.48 -6.10
CA VAL A 111 -8.02 9.20 -7.02
C VAL A 111 -7.03 8.22 -7.61
N GLU A 112 -7.25 7.84 -8.86
CA GLU A 112 -6.47 6.79 -9.55
C GLU A 112 -4.95 7.06 -9.51
N ALA A 113 -4.54 8.32 -9.73
CA ALA A 113 -3.12 8.70 -9.72
C ALA A 113 -2.44 8.41 -8.37
N PHE A 114 -3.15 8.62 -7.24
CA PHE A 114 -2.65 8.31 -5.91
C PHE A 114 -2.43 6.79 -5.75
N TRP A 115 -3.45 6.02 -6.07
CA TRP A 115 -3.41 4.57 -5.88
C TRP A 115 -2.43 3.89 -6.83
N HIS A 116 -2.32 4.37 -8.07
CA HIS A 116 -1.30 3.90 -8.99
C HIS A 116 0.12 4.18 -8.47
N ARG A 117 0.38 5.36 -7.91
CA ARG A 117 1.65 5.70 -7.28
C ARG A 117 1.97 4.72 -6.13
N LEU A 118 1.01 4.44 -5.26
CA LEU A 118 1.18 3.49 -4.15
C LEU A 118 1.49 2.08 -4.67
N ASP A 119 0.76 1.61 -5.69
CA ASP A 119 1.01 0.31 -6.33
C ASP A 119 2.44 0.22 -6.87
N GLN A 120 2.92 1.26 -7.57
CA GLN A 120 4.28 1.30 -8.10
C GLN A 120 5.34 1.28 -6.99
N GLN A 121 5.08 1.92 -5.86
CA GLN A 121 5.98 1.89 -4.70
C GLN A 121 6.04 0.50 -4.06
N ILE A 122 4.89 -0.18 -3.91
CA ILE A 122 4.83 -1.56 -3.41
C ILE A 122 5.60 -2.50 -4.33
N LEU A 123 5.42 -2.38 -5.65
CA LEU A 123 6.16 -3.16 -6.65
C LEU A 123 7.68 -2.86 -6.63
N ALA A 124 8.06 -1.61 -6.40
CA ALA A 124 9.47 -1.23 -6.27
C ALA A 124 10.11 -1.82 -5.02
N LEU A 125 9.38 -1.90 -3.90
CA LEU A 125 9.84 -2.60 -2.69
C LEU A 125 9.95 -4.11 -2.94
N ASP A 126 8.98 -4.73 -3.62
CA ASP A 126 9.03 -6.14 -3.99
C ASP A 126 10.25 -6.48 -4.83
N ALA A 127 10.60 -5.62 -5.80
CA ALA A 127 11.80 -5.78 -6.62
C ALA A 127 13.11 -5.72 -5.81
N LEU A 128 13.09 -5.14 -4.61
CA LEU A 128 14.21 -5.10 -3.66
C LEU A 128 14.13 -6.23 -2.60
N GLY A 129 13.11 -7.08 -2.64
CA GLY A 129 12.87 -8.10 -1.62
C GLY A 129 12.41 -7.51 -0.27
N ILE A 130 11.72 -6.38 -0.29
CA ILE A 130 11.26 -5.66 0.90
C ILE A 130 9.74 -5.78 1.03
N GLU A 131 9.29 -6.25 2.20
CA GLU A 131 7.87 -6.29 2.57
C GLU A 131 7.34 -4.88 2.86
N ALA A 132 6.17 -4.55 2.32
CA ALA A 132 5.47 -3.29 2.54
C ALA A 132 4.51 -3.42 3.73
N ASP A 133 4.92 -2.92 4.90
CA ASP A 133 4.10 -2.88 6.11
C ASP A 133 3.24 -1.59 6.11
N LEU A 134 2.00 -1.72 5.65
CA LEU A 134 1.11 -0.60 5.41
C LEU A 134 0.28 -0.25 6.64
N ILE A 135 0.41 0.99 7.12
CA ILE A 135 -0.46 1.55 8.15
C ILE A 135 -1.68 2.16 7.45
N LEU A 136 -2.83 1.49 7.57
CA LEU A 136 -4.07 1.95 6.95
C LEU A 136 -4.70 3.12 7.70
N PHE A 137 -4.66 3.12 9.03
CA PHE A 137 -5.23 4.16 9.89
C PHE A 137 -4.22 4.67 10.89
N HIS A 138 -4.21 5.98 11.14
CA HIS A 138 -3.43 6.61 12.19
C HIS A 138 -4.08 7.94 12.63
N PRO A 139 -3.84 8.42 13.86
CA PRO A 139 -4.44 9.66 14.39
C PRO A 139 -3.67 10.94 14.01
N TYR A 140 -2.48 10.84 13.39
CA TYR A 140 -1.59 11.97 13.12
C TYR A 140 -1.92 12.62 11.78
N ASP A 141 -2.97 13.41 11.76
CA ASP A 141 -3.62 13.88 10.56
C ASP A 141 -4.11 15.32 10.74
N ARG A 142 -4.06 16.13 9.68
CA ARG A 142 -4.67 17.47 9.63
C ARG A 142 -5.65 17.62 8.48
N TRP A 143 -5.88 16.55 7.72
CA TRP A 143 -6.71 16.54 6.51
C TRP A 143 -8.07 15.89 6.72
N GLY A 144 -8.34 15.36 7.93
CA GLY A 144 -9.63 14.79 8.32
C GLY A 144 -9.78 13.28 8.12
N PHE A 145 -8.72 12.54 7.76
CA PHE A 145 -8.79 11.09 7.64
C PHE A 145 -8.99 10.38 8.98
N ALA A 146 -8.40 10.93 10.06
CA ALA A 146 -8.54 10.38 11.41
C ALA A 146 -9.95 10.53 11.98
N THR A 147 -10.75 11.39 11.40
CA THR A 147 -12.13 11.70 11.87
C THR A 147 -13.21 11.24 10.91
N MET A 148 -12.87 10.41 9.91
CA MET A 148 -13.85 9.79 9.02
C MET A 148 -14.88 9.00 9.83
N ASN A 149 -16.14 9.05 9.41
CA ASN A 149 -17.20 8.26 10.02
C ASN A 149 -16.97 6.76 9.80
N GLN A 150 -17.70 5.93 10.54
CA GLN A 150 -17.55 4.48 10.50
C GLN A 150 -17.84 3.88 9.12
N ALA A 151 -18.84 4.40 8.40
CA ALA A 151 -19.20 3.89 7.08
C ALA A 151 -18.08 4.13 6.06
N ASP A 152 -17.55 5.36 6.00
CA ASP A 152 -16.42 5.70 5.13
C ASP A 152 -15.14 4.92 5.52
N SER A 153 -14.90 4.74 6.84
CA SER A 153 -13.76 3.94 7.33
C SER A 153 -13.84 2.47 6.89
N LEU A 154 -15.03 1.86 6.97
CA LEU A 154 -15.26 0.48 6.50
C LEU A 154 -15.16 0.36 4.98
N ALA A 155 -15.69 1.33 4.23
CA ALA A 155 -15.57 1.38 2.78
C ALA A 155 -14.10 1.48 2.35
N TYR A 156 -13.33 2.36 2.99
CA TYR A 156 -11.88 2.48 2.79
C TYR A 156 -11.14 1.18 3.10
N LEU A 157 -11.41 0.55 4.25
CA LEU A 157 -10.78 -0.72 4.61
C LEU A 157 -11.05 -1.80 3.55
N ASN A 158 -12.31 -1.94 3.12
CA ASN A 158 -12.68 -2.87 2.07
C ASN A 158 -11.97 -2.56 0.74
N TYR A 159 -11.85 -1.30 0.38
CA TYR A 159 -11.12 -0.89 -0.82
C TYR A 159 -9.64 -1.29 -0.73
N CYS A 160 -8.98 -0.99 0.40
CA CYS A 160 -7.58 -1.36 0.63
C CYS A 160 -7.38 -2.88 0.54
N VAL A 161 -8.18 -3.67 1.23
CA VAL A 161 -8.05 -5.14 1.23
C VAL A 161 -8.18 -5.70 -0.19
N ARG A 162 -9.16 -5.23 -0.97
CA ARG A 162 -9.38 -5.69 -2.34
C ARG A 162 -8.27 -5.30 -3.30
N ARG A 163 -7.72 -4.08 -3.16
CA ARG A 163 -6.67 -3.58 -4.04
C ARG A 163 -5.30 -4.14 -3.65
N LEU A 164 -4.95 -4.03 -2.39
CA LEU A 164 -3.61 -4.31 -1.89
C LEU A 164 -3.35 -5.79 -1.64
N GLY A 165 -4.40 -6.59 -1.40
CA GLY A 165 -4.29 -8.03 -1.22
C GLY A 165 -3.82 -8.82 -2.45
N ALA A 166 -3.66 -8.15 -3.61
CA ALA A 166 -3.05 -8.75 -4.80
C ALA A 166 -1.52 -8.76 -4.76
N PHE A 167 -0.90 -7.95 -3.89
CA PHE A 167 0.56 -7.87 -3.74
C PHE A 167 1.03 -8.94 -2.75
N LYS A 168 2.05 -9.70 -3.13
CA LYS A 168 2.60 -10.76 -2.28
C LYS A 168 3.46 -10.23 -1.12
N ASN A 169 3.91 -8.98 -1.23
CA ASN A 169 4.78 -8.31 -0.26
C ASN A 169 4.05 -7.26 0.60
N VAL A 170 2.72 -7.41 0.78
CA VAL A 170 1.88 -6.58 1.66
C VAL A 170 1.36 -7.40 2.82
#